data_462be2e164ca65db8997ce9dc65a4e28
#
_entry.id   462be2e164ca65db8997ce9dc65a4e28
#
_cell.length_a   1.000
_cell.length_b   1.000
_cell.length_c   1.000
_cell.angle_alpha   90.00
_cell.angle_beta   90.00
_cell.angle_gamma   90.00
#
_symmetry.space_group_name_H-M   'P 1'
#
loop_
_entity.id
_entity.type
_entity.pdbx_description
1 polymer ?
#
loop_
_entity_poly.entity_id
_entity_poly.type
_entity_poly.pdbx_seq_one_letter_code
_entity_poly.pdbx_strand_id
1 'polypeptide(L)'
;AAFARAAHRVQLDIVNQRLIETGEDPIAFDHDCREGICGMCSLTINGKAHGGKGGVTTCQLHMREFQDGQTIVIEPFRARAFPVLKDLAVDRGALDRIIQAGGYISVRTGSAPEANATPIAKDVADRAFAAAACIGCGACVAACKNASAMLFVAAKVTHLNAVPQGQPEHDRRVLGMVRAMDAAGFGNCTNQYECVAACPKEIPADAM
;
A
#
# COMPACT_ATOMS: atom_id res chain seq x y z
N ALA A 1 12.49 -29.54 5.85
CA ALA A 1 11.20 -29.55 5.12
C ALA A 1 10.12 -28.64 5.75
N ALA A 2 10.15 -28.35 7.06
CA ALA A 2 9.19 -27.46 7.72
C ALA A 2 9.40 -25.98 7.36
N PHE A 3 10.62 -25.55 7.06
CA PHE A 3 10.96 -24.18 6.70
C PHE A 3 10.48 -23.74 5.31
N ALA A 4 10.26 -24.65 4.38
CA ALA A 4 9.85 -24.33 3.02
C ALA A 4 8.41 -23.81 2.86
N ARG A 5 7.61 -23.84 3.93
CA ARG A 5 6.20 -23.43 3.91
C ARG A 5 5.92 -22.11 4.65
N ALA A 6 6.90 -21.55 5.35
CA ALA A 6 6.71 -20.31 6.11
C ALA A 6 6.65 -19.10 5.18
N ALA A 7 5.77 -18.15 5.50
CA ALA A 7 5.77 -16.84 4.86
C ALA A 7 7.07 -16.10 5.21
N HIS A 8 7.56 -15.24 4.32
CA HIS A 8 8.84 -14.53 4.46
C HIS A 8 8.98 -13.80 5.80
N ARG A 9 7.89 -13.27 6.31
CA ARG A 9 7.81 -12.61 7.61
C ARG A 9 8.19 -13.53 8.77
N VAL A 10 7.76 -14.81 8.74
CA VAL A 10 8.09 -15.79 9.77
C VAL A 10 9.61 -16.02 9.85
N GLN A 11 10.35 -15.83 8.74
CA GLN A 11 11.80 -15.90 8.75
C GLN A 11 12.43 -14.75 9.55
N LEU A 12 11.90 -13.52 9.43
CA LEU A 12 12.35 -12.39 10.25
C LEU A 12 12.04 -12.61 11.74
N ASP A 13 10.86 -13.16 12.06
CA ASP A 13 10.52 -13.53 13.45
C ASP A 13 11.51 -14.56 14.02
N ILE A 14 11.89 -15.58 13.24
CA ILE A 14 12.88 -16.60 13.64
C ILE A 14 14.27 -15.98 13.80
N VAL A 15 14.67 -15.09 12.90
CA VAL A 15 15.97 -14.40 13.03
C VAL A 15 15.97 -13.56 14.29
N ASN A 16 14.91 -12.78 14.54
CA ASN A 16 14.80 -11.94 15.74
C ASN A 16 14.79 -12.77 17.03
N GLN A 17 14.12 -13.92 17.03
CA GLN A 17 14.18 -14.83 18.18
C GLN A 17 15.62 -15.25 18.47
N ARG A 18 16.39 -15.63 17.45
CA ARG A 18 17.80 -16.03 17.62
C ARG A 18 18.68 -14.88 18.11
N LEU A 19 18.48 -13.67 17.55
CA LEU A 19 19.21 -12.47 18.00
C LEU A 19 18.96 -12.20 19.50
N ILE A 20 17.70 -12.27 19.93
CA ILE A 20 17.34 -12.09 21.34
C ILE A 20 17.98 -13.17 22.22
N GLU A 21 17.96 -14.44 21.80
CA GLU A 21 18.56 -15.57 22.52
C GLU A 21 20.09 -15.43 22.66
N THR A 22 20.75 -14.75 21.70
CA THR A 22 22.20 -14.46 21.73
C THR A 22 22.53 -13.13 22.40
N GLY A 23 21.54 -12.37 22.86
CA GLY A 23 21.72 -11.06 23.51
C GLY A 23 21.98 -9.92 22.53
N GLU A 24 21.64 -10.11 21.26
CA GLU A 24 21.70 -9.09 20.21
C GLU A 24 20.37 -8.35 20.03
N ASP A 25 20.45 -7.10 19.53
CA ASP A 25 19.24 -6.32 19.23
C ASP A 25 18.45 -6.95 18.09
N PRO A 26 17.11 -7.10 18.22
CA PRO A 26 16.26 -7.57 17.13
C PRO A 26 16.15 -6.55 16.02
N ILE A 27 16.00 -7.03 14.79
CA ILE A 27 15.75 -6.20 13.60
C ILE A 27 14.35 -5.59 13.70
N ALA A 28 14.25 -4.27 13.58
CA ALA A 28 12.98 -3.57 13.55
C ALA A 28 12.30 -3.72 12.18
N PHE A 29 11.08 -4.20 12.15
CA PHE A 29 10.24 -4.26 10.96
C PHE A 29 8.75 -4.23 11.32
N ASP A 30 7.94 -3.67 10.42
CA ASP A 30 6.50 -3.57 10.63
C ASP A 30 5.76 -4.82 10.15
N HIS A 31 4.80 -5.27 10.93
CA HIS A 31 3.88 -6.35 10.57
C HIS A 31 2.63 -6.32 11.45
N ASP A 32 1.53 -6.93 10.94
CA ASP A 32 0.30 -7.05 11.72
C ASP A 32 -0.56 -8.23 11.21
N CYS A 33 -1.48 -8.04 10.26
CA CYS A 33 -2.56 -8.97 9.92
C CYS A 33 -2.13 -10.35 9.45
N ARG A 34 -0.99 -10.51 8.81
CA ARG A 34 -0.50 -11.75 8.18
C ARG A 34 -1.34 -12.28 7.02
N GLU A 35 -2.32 -11.51 6.55
CA GLU A 35 -3.35 -11.90 5.57
C GLU A 35 -3.35 -11.02 4.31
N GLY A 36 -2.37 -10.11 4.18
CA GLY A 36 -2.28 -9.23 3.04
C GLY A 36 -3.33 -8.11 2.97
N ILE A 37 -3.85 -7.67 4.11
CA ILE A 37 -4.93 -6.67 4.18
C ILE A 37 -4.58 -5.38 4.92
N CYS A 38 -3.59 -5.39 5.84
CA CYS A 38 -3.26 -4.20 6.64
C CYS A 38 -2.24 -3.26 5.99
N GLY A 39 -1.46 -3.72 5.00
CA GLY A 39 -0.42 -2.93 4.35
C GLY A 39 0.84 -2.66 5.20
N MET A 40 0.98 -3.25 6.40
CA MET A 40 2.11 -2.95 7.30
C MET A 40 3.41 -3.63 6.90
N CYS A 41 3.39 -4.85 6.36
CA CYS A 41 4.58 -5.63 6.00
C CYS A 41 5.26 -5.14 4.70
N SER A 42 5.55 -3.85 4.62
CA SER A 42 6.04 -3.17 3.41
C SER A 42 7.56 -3.25 3.32
N LEU A 43 8.06 -4.26 2.59
CA LEU A 43 9.49 -4.55 2.41
C LEU A 43 9.84 -4.70 0.93
N THR A 44 11.07 -4.38 0.59
CA THR A 44 11.68 -4.68 -0.70
C THR A 44 12.42 -6.01 -0.59
N ILE A 45 12.08 -6.97 -1.44
CA ILE A 45 12.70 -8.29 -1.47
C ILE A 45 13.38 -8.46 -2.83
N ASN A 46 14.69 -8.71 -2.81
CA ASN A 46 15.50 -8.83 -4.03
C ASN A 46 15.28 -7.66 -5.00
N GLY A 47 15.25 -6.42 -4.47
CA GLY A 47 15.08 -5.19 -5.24
C GLY A 47 13.65 -4.92 -5.73
N LYS A 48 12.65 -5.72 -5.35
CA LYS A 48 11.24 -5.55 -5.77
C LYS A 48 10.33 -5.36 -4.56
N ALA A 49 9.44 -4.38 -4.62
CA ALA A 49 8.43 -4.19 -3.58
C ALA A 49 7.58 -5.47 -3.45
N HIS A 50 7.41 -5.94 -2.22
CA HIS A 50 6.76 -7.21 -1.89
C HIS A 50 7.32 -8.46 -2.60
N GLY A 51 8.54 -8.40 -3.16
CA GLY A 51 9.20 -9.54 -3.83
C GLY A 51 8.81 -9.74 -5.30
N GLY A 52 7.97 -8.86 -5.86
CA GLY A 52 7.66 -8.83 -7.29
C GLY A 52 6.80 -9.97 -7.81
N LYS A 53 6.20 -10.77 -6.94
CA LYS A 53 5.10 -11.66 -7.29
C LYS A 53 3.81 -10.82 -7.30
N GLY A 54 3.14 -10.70 -8.43
CA GLY A 54 1.89 -9.95 -8.55
C GLY A 54 0.82 -10.39 -7.54
N GLY A 55 -0.03 -9.47 -7.11
CA GLY A 55 -1.20 -9.76 -6.27
C GLY A 55 -0.90 -10.21 -4.82
N VAL A 56 0.35 -10.09 -4.32
CA VAL A 56 0.70 -10.53 -2.96
C VAL A 56 1.46 -9.46 -2.18
N THR A 57 1.27 -9.45 -0.86
CA THR A 57 2.09 -8.67 0.07
C THR A 57 3.24 -9.52 0.61
N THR A 58 4.22 -8.89 1.27
CA THR A 58 5.37 -9.61 1.86
C THR A 58 4.94 -10.74 2.80
N CYS A 59 3.89 -10.57 3.60
CA CYS A 59 3.42 -11.62 4.51
C CYS A 59 2.76 -12.82 3.79
N GLN A 60 2.43 -12.67 2.51
CA GLN A 60 1.89 -13.73 1.66
C GLN A 60 2.96 -14.35 0.74
N LEU A 61 4.19 -13.80 0.73
CA LEU A 61 5.30 -14.32 -0.04
C LEU A 61 5.89 -15.53 0.70
N HIS A 62 5.80 -16.70 0.13
CA HIS A 62 6.25 -17.95 0.75
C HIS A 62 7.66 -18.31 0.35
N MET A 63 8.38 -19.02 1.24
CA MET A 63 9.75 -19.50 0.97
C MET A 63 9.84 -20.42 -0.24
N ARG A 64 8.78 -21.14 -0.59
CA ARG A 64 8.72 -21.99 -1.79
C ARG A 64 8.83 -21.23 -3.12
N GLU A 65 8.72 -19.89 -3.08
CA GLU A 65 8.93 -19.03 -4.26
C GLU A 65 10.43 -18.79 -4.54
N PHE A 66 11.30 -19.21 -3.64
CA PHE A 66 12.74 -19.07 -3.73
C PHE A 66 13.40 -20.45 -3.93
N GLN A 67 14.54 -20.45 -4.62
CA GLN A 67 15.32 -21.67 -4.82
C GLN A 67 16.12 -22.01 -3.57
N ASP A 68 16.41 -23.29 -3.36
CA ASP A 68 17.28 -23.73 -2.28
C ASP A 68 18.71 -23.16 -2.47
N GLY A 69 19.29 -22.64 -1.38
CA GLY A 69 20.58 -21.94 -1.41
C GLY A 69 20.57 -20.53 -1.98
N GLN A 70 19.41 -20.01 -2.41
CA GLN A 70 19.31 -18.64 -2.92
C GLN A 70 19.52 -17.61 -1.80
N THR A 71 20.34 -16.59 -2.07
CA THR A 71 20.45 -15.42 -1.20
C THR A 71 19.22 -14.53 -1.37
N ILE A 72 18.59 -14.17 -0.26
CA ILE A 72 17.42 -13.30 -0.23
C ILE A 72 17.81 -11.99 0.44
N VAL A 73 17.75 -10.90 -0.33
CA VAL A 73 18.04 -9.56 0.15
C VAL A 73 16.73 -8.89 0.58
N ILE A 74 16.68 -8.41 1.82
CA ILE A 74 15.51 -7.72 2.38
C ILE A 74 15.93 -6.29 2.72
N GLU A 75 15.17 -5.32 2.25
CA GLU A 75 15.46 -3.91 2.41
C GLU A 75 14.19 -3.15 2.79
N PRO A 76 14.30 -2.00 3.48
CA PRO A 76 13.18 -1.09 3.68
C PRO A 76 12.74 -0.48 2.34
N PHE A 77 11.51 0.04 2.26
CA PHE A 77 11.10 0.86 1.13
C PHE A 77 11.96 2.12 1.05
N ARG A 78 12.49 2.41 -0.13
CA ARG A 78 13.38 3.56 -0.37
C ARG A 78 12.63 4.63 -1.17
N ALA A 79 12.10 5.61 -0.47
CA ALA A 79 11.54 6.83 -1.06
C ALA A 79 11.85 8.00 -0.13
N ARG A 80 12.06 9.20 -0.70
CA ARG A 80 12.29 10.40 0.10
C ARG A 80 11.16 10.66 1.10
N ALA A 81 9.92 10.37 0.70
CA ALA A 81 8.73 10.53 1.54
C ALA A 81 8.56 9.41 2.59
N PHE A 82 9.42 8.38 2.57
CA PHE A 82 9.44 7.28 3.53
C PHE A 82 10.81 7.18 4.19
N PRO A 83 11.18 8.12 5.08
CA PRO A 83 12.46 8.04 5.78
C PRO A 83 12.54 6.77 6.63
N VAL A 84 13.72 6.15 6.66
CA VAL A 84 13.97 4.98 7.50
C VAL A 84 14.00 5.43 8.96
N LEU A 85 13.21 4.77 9.79
CA LEU A 85 13.18 4.96 11.25
C LEU A 85 14.25 4.12 11.93
N LYS A 86 14.24 2.81 11.67
CA LYS A 86 15.24 1.86 12.15
C LYS A 86 15.17 0.59 11.27
N ASP A 87 16.29 0.06 10.88
CA ASP A 87 16.47 -1.19 10.13
C ASP A 87 15.55 -1.27 8.89
N LEU A 88 14.45 -2.04 8.96
CA LEU A 88 13.48 -2.24 7.88
C LEU A 88 12.20 -1.39 8.04
N ALA A 89 12.04 -0.71 9.17
CA ALA A 89 10.88 0.15 9.45
C ALA A 89 11.06 1.54 8.85
N VAL A 90 10.04 2.03 8.15
CA VAL A 90 10.01 3.37 7.53
C VAL A 90 8.82 4.19 8.02
N ASP A 91 8.96 5.51 8.10
CA ASP A 91 7.84 6.41 8.36
C ASP A 91 6.98 6.56 7.09
N ARG A 92 5.74 6.11 7.16
CA ARG A 92 4.73 6.27 6.10
C ARG A 92 3.68 7.32 6.40
N GLY A 93 3.89 8.15 7.43
CA GLY A 93 3.00 9.23 7.83
C GLY A 93 2.70 10.24 6.71
N ALA A 94 3.52 10.28 5.65
CA ALA A 94 3.23 11.04 4.44
C ALA A 94 1.92 10.60 3.76
N LEU A 95 1.61 9.29 3.74
CA LEU A 95 0.35 8.76 3.21
C LEU A 95 -0.84 9.16 4.10
N ASP A 96 -0.65 9.15 5.41
CA ASP A 96 -1.69 9.57 6.37
C ASP A 96 -2.04 11.05 6.20
N ARG A 97 -1.05 11.92 5.99
CA ARG A 97 -1.29 13.34 5.68
C ARG A 97 -2.12 13.54 4.41
N ILE A 98 -1.89 12.72 3.38
CA ILE A 98 -2.72 12.74 2.17
C ILE A 98 -4.16 12.33 2.49
N ILE A 99 -4.37 11.26 3.27
CA ILE A 99 -5.71 10.84 3.69
C ILE A 99 -6.40 11.94 4.51
N GLN A 100 -5.71 12.56 5.46
CA GLN A 100 -6.24 13.67 6.26
C GLN A 100 -6.67 14.87 5.40
N ALA A 101 -6.05 15.08 4.26
CA ALA A 101 -6.37 16.19 3.36
C ALA A 101 -7.66 16.01 2.54
N GLY A 102 -8.27 14.81 2.54
CA GLY A 102 -9.52 14.59 1.80
C GLY A 102 -9.91 13.12 1.59
N GLY A 103 -9.13 12.16 2.09
CA GLY A 103 -9.37 10.73 1.89
C GLY A 103 -10.51 10.14 2.72
N TYR A 104 -11.53 10.91 3.03
CA TYR A 104 -12.69 10.52 3.85
C TYR A 104 -13.96 11.27 3.42
N ILE A 105 -15.11 10.86 3.95
CA ILE A 105 -16.40 11.54 3.79
C ILE A 105 -16.67 12.32 5.08
N SER A 106 -16.80 13.66 5.00
CA SER A 106 -17.08 14.52 6.16
C SER A 106 -18.47 15.15 6.13
N VAL A 107 -19.07 15.31 4.95
CA VAL A 107 -20.40 15.90 4.83
C VAL A 107 -21.45 14.88 5.28
N ARG A 108 -22.20 15.25 6.30
CA ARG A 108 -23.34 14.45 6.75
C ARG A 108 -24.51 14.64 5.80
N THR A 109 -24.98 13.55 5.21
CA THR A 109 -26.11 13.52 4.29
C THR A 109 -27.36 12.88 4.90
N GLY A 110 -27.40 12.76 6.25
CA GLY A 110 -28.48 12.11 6.99
C GLY A 110 -28.22 10.61 7.20
N SER A 111 -29.30 9.85 7.40
CA SER A 111 -29.23 8.40 7.48
C SER A 111 -28.86 7.77 6.14
N ALA A 112 -28.35 6.56 6.15
CA ALA A 112 -28.13 5.80 4.93
C ALA A 112 -29.48 5.69 4.16
N PRO A 113 -29.48 5.93 2.82
CA PRO A 113 -30.70 5.76 2.03
C PRO A 113 -31.11 4.30 2.01
N GLU A 114 -32.40 4.06 1.75
CA GLU A 114 -32.92 2.73 1.44
C GLU A 114 -32.10 2.08 0.32
N ALA A 115 -31.93 0.77 0.42
CA ALA A 115 -31.31 0.00 -0.64
C ALA A 115 -32.08 0.26 -1.97
N ASN A 116 -31.37 0.51 -3.04
CA ASN A 116 -31.89 0.88 -4.37
C ASN A 116 -32.54 2.27 -4.48
N ALA A 117 -32.53 3.11 -3.44
CA ALA A 117 -33.04 4.49 -3.54
C ALA A 117 -32.15 5.38 -4.42
N THR A 118 -30.84 5.07 -4.47
CA THR A 118 -29.89 5.81 -5.33
C THR A 118 -29.16 4.79 -6.22
N PRO A 119 -29.70 4.45 -7.39
CA PRO A 119 -29.05 3.51 -8.31
C PRO A 119 -27.71 4.05 -8.80
N ILE A 120 -26.70 3.19 -8.81
CA ILE A 120 -25.37 3.47 -9.33
C ILE A 120 -25.12 2.51 -10.50
N ALA A 121 -24.65 3.03 -11.62
CA ALA A 121 -24.27 2.19 -12.76
C ALA A 121 -23.20 1.18 -12.36
N LYS A 122 -23.32 -0.06 -12.84
CA LYS A 122 -22.45 -1.15 -12.43
C LYS A 122 -20.97 -0.87 -12.73
N ASP A 123 -20.66 -0.29 -13.86
CA ASP A 123 -19.30 0.09 -14.26
C ASP A 123 -18.68 1.13 -13.33
N VAL A 124 -19.47 2.10 -12.83
CA VAL A 124 -19.05 3.07 -11.84
C VAL A 124 -18.78 2.40 -10.49
N ALA A 125 -19.69 1.52 -10.07
CA ALA A 125 -19.53 0.77 -8.82
C ALA A 125 -18.29 -0.15 -8.88
N ASP A 126 -18.09 -0.88 -9.98
CA ASP A 126 -16.93 -1.76 -10.16
C ASP A 126 -15.61 -0.99 -10.08
N ARG A 127 -15.51 0.19 -10.70
CA ARG A 127 -14.35 1.08 -10.57
C ARG A 127 -14.12 1.55 -9.13
N ALA A 128 -15.20 1.96 -8.45
CA ALA A 128 -15.12 2.39 -7.07
C ALA A 128 -14.59 1.28 -6.16
N PHE A 129 -15.09 0.05 -6.31
CA PHE A 129 -14.66 -1.11 -5.54
C PHE A 129 -13.22 -1.53 -5.85
N ALA A 130 -12.83 -1.53 -7.12
CA ALA A 130 -11.44 -1.79 -7.50
C ALA A 130 -10.48 -0.78 -6.85
N ALA A 131 -10.83 0.51 -6.89
CA ALA A 131 -10.06 1.57 -6.24
C ALA A 131 -10.06 1.46 -4.70
N ALA A 132 -11.19 1.05 -4.11
CA ALA A 132 -11.34 0.85 -2.65
C ALA A 132 -10.45 -0.27 -2.09
N ALA A 133 -9.99 -1.19 -2.93
CA ALA A 133 -9.09 -2.28 -2.52
C ALA A 133 -7.72 -1.80 -2.01
N CYS A 134 -7.37 -0.52 -2.18
CA CYS A 134 -6.11 0.04 -1.71
C CYS A 134 -5.94 -0.09 -0.19
N ILE A 135 -4.86 -0.76 0.23
CA ILE A 135 -4.50 -0.99 1.65
C ILE A 135 -3.44 -0.02 2.19
N GLY A 136 -3.04 0.99 1.42
CA GLY A 136 -2.06 2.00 1.86
C GLY A 136 -0.66 1.45 2.13
N CYS A 137 -0.27 0.33 1.53
CA CYS A 137 1.02 -0.30 1.81
C CYS A 137 2.25 0.50 1.34
N GLY A 138 2.09 1.39 0.35
CA GLY A 138 3.19 2.18 -0.21
C GLY A 138 4.04 1.49 -1.27
N ALA A 139 3.71 0.26 -1.68
CA ALA A 139 4.47 -0.48 -2.71
C ALA A 139 4.53 0.27 -4.05
N CYS A 140 3.44 0.95 -4.42
CA CYS A 140 3.39 1.80 -5.62
C CYS A 140 4.42 2.92 -5.60
N VAL A 141 4.66 3.52 -4.44
CA VAL A 141 5.70 4.56 -4.26
C VAL A 141 7.09 3.94 -4.34
N ALA A 142 7.30 2.83 -3.64
CA ALA A 142 8.61 2.16 -3.59
C ALA A 142 9.04 1.59 -4.95
N ALA A 143 8.11 1.15 -5.77
CA ALA A 143 8.38 0.65 -7.12
C ALA A 143 8.55 1.75 -8.16
N CYS A 144 8.00 2.94 -7.92
CA CYS A 144 8.04 4.04 -8.87
C CYS A 144 9.43 4.68 -8.93
N LYS A 145 10.00 4.84 -10.12
CA LYS A 145 11.29 5.51 -10.33
C LYS A 145 11.33 6.94 -9.77
N ASN A 146 10.18 7.61 -9.79
CA ASN A 146 10.04 8.97 -9.27
C ASN A 146 9.51 8.99 -7.82
N ALA A 147 9.28 7.85 -7.20
CA ALA A 147 8.64 7.73 -5.88
C ALA A 147 7.31 8.52 -5.81
N SER A 148 6.49 8.43 -6.87
CA SER A 148 5.19 9.10 -6.94
C SER A 148 4.12 8.33 -6.16
N ALA A 149 3.28 9.05 -5.42
CA ALA A 149 2.12 8.47 -4.74
C ALA A 149 0.84 8.54 -5.61
N MET A 150 0.96 8.77 -6.91
CA MET A 150 -0.18 9.02 -7.80
C MET A 150 -1.20 7.87 -7.76
N LEU A 151 -0.78 6.59 -7.82
CA LEU A 151 -1.71 5.46 -7.75
C LEU A 151 -2.49 5.43 -6.43
N PHE A 152 -1.83 5.74 -5.31
CA PHE A 152 -2.47 5.80 -4.00
C PHE A 152 -3.53 6.92 -3.94
N VAL A 153 -3.19 8.12 -4.41
CA VAL A 153 -4.11 9.28 -4.45
C VAL A 153 -5.26 9.00 -5.40
N ALA A 154 -4.97 8.54 -6.63
CA ALA A 154 -5.98 8.24 -7.63
C ALA A 154 -6.96 7.17 -7.15
N ALA A 155 -6.47 6.10 -6.51
CA ALA A 155 -7.33 5.06 -5.94
C ALA A 155 -8.31 5.63 -4.91
N LYS A 156 -7.84 6.47 -3.97
CA LYS A 156 -8.70 7.05 -2.95
C LYS A 156 -9.68 8.08 -3.52
N VAL A 157 -9.24 8.91 -4.46
CA VAL A 157 -10.08 9.88 -5.16
C VAL A 157 -11.17 9.16 -5.96
N THR A 158 -10.82 8.18 -6.78
CA THR A 158 -11.79 7.41 -7.58
C THR A 158 -12.79 6.70 -6.69
N HIS A 159 -12.34 6.02 -5.64
CA HIS A 159 -13.21 5.37 -4.68
C HIS A 159 -14.28 6.32 -4.13
N LEU A 160 -13.84 7.43 -3.53
CA LEU A 160 -14.76 8.33 -2.81
C LEU A 160 -15.58 9.25 -3.73
N ASN A 161 -15.08 9.56 -4.93
CA ASN A 161 -15.80 10.42 -5.87
C ASN A 161 -16.82 9.64 -6.72
N ALA A 162 -16.70 8.32 -6.79
CA ALA A 162 -17.68 7.49 -7.50
C ALA A 162 -18.89 7.08 -6.64
N VAL A 163 -18.85 7.32 -5.32
CA VAL A 163 -19.99 7.04 -4.42
C VAL A 163 -20.85 8.26 -4.21
N PRO A 164 -22.19 8.12 -4.00
CA PRO A 164 -23.10 9.27 -3.85
C PRO A 164 -22.70 10.21 -2.70
N GLN A 165 -22.24 9.65 -1.59
CA GLN A 165 -21.85 10.40 -0.40
C GLN A 165 -20.58 11.25 -0.59
N GLY A 166 -19.78 10.93 -1.59
CA GLY A 166 -18.53 11.64 -1.90
C GLY A 166 -18.71 12.92 -2.72
N GLN A 167 -19.85 13.10 -3.35
CA GLN A 167 -20.09 14.17 -4.33
C GLN A 167 -19.96 15.60 -3.76
N PRO A 168 -20.48 15.93 -2.56
CA PRO A 168 -20.35 17.30 -2.03
C PRO A 168 -18.91 17.75 -1.79
N GLU A 169 -17.97 16.82 -1.69
CA GLU A 169 -16.56 17.07 -1.39
C GLU A 169 -15.63 16.80 -2.56
N HIS A 170 -16.17 16.42 -3.71
CA HIS A 170 -15.44 15.95 -4.89
C HIS A 170 -14.23 16.83 -5.23
N ASP A 171 -14.46 18.11 -5.58
CA ASP A 171 -13.40 19.02 -6.00
C ASP A 171 -12.40 19.33 -4.88
N ARG A 172 -12.90 19.57 -3.68
CA ARG A 172 -12.06 19.84 -2.50
C ARG A 172 -11.15 18.67 -2.18
N ARG A 173 -11.65 17.44 -2.30
CA ARG A 173 -10.89 16.22 -2.08
C ARG A 173 -9.71 16.12 -3.05
N VAL A 174 -9.96 16.24 -4.35
CA VAL A 174 -8.92 16.15 -5.37
C VAL A 174 -7.81 17.17 -5.11
N LEU A 175 -8.19 18.45 -4.99
CA LEU A 175 -7.23 19.54 -4.78
C LEU A 175 -6.47 19.39 -3.45
N GLY A 176 -7.15 19.00 -2.38
CA GLY A 176 -6.54 18.80 -1.07
C GLY A 176 -5.53 17.68 -1.07
N MET A 177 -5.89 16.52 -1.58
CA MET A 177 -5.03 15.33 -1.59
C MET A 177 -3.81 15.49 -2.53
N VAL A 178 -3.99 16.11 -3.70
CA VAL A 178 -2.89 16.38 -4.63
C VAL A 178 -1.90 17.37 -4.00
N ARG A 179 -2.38 18.48 -3.41
CA ARG A 179 -1.51 19.44 -2.71
C ARG A 179 -0.74 18.80 -1.54
N ALA A 180 -1.40 17.91 -0.78
CA ALA A 180 -0.77 17.20 0.32
C ALA A 180 0.30 16.23 -0.20
N MET A 181 0.06 15.56 -1.33
CA MET A 181 1.03 14.70 -2.00
C MET A 181 2.28 15.49 -2.42
N ASP A 182 2.10 16.63 -3.08
CA ASP A 182 3.20 17.49 -3.52
C ASP A 182 4.00 18.03 -2.32
N ALA A 183 3.30 18.50 -1.28
CA ALA A 183 3.93 19.01 -0.05
C ALA A 183 4.69 17.93 0.74
N ALA A 184 4.27 16.67 0.66
CA ALA A 184 4.94 15.55 1.32
C ALA A 184 6.24 15.10 0.62
N GLY A 185 6.55 15.66 -0.55
CA GLY A 185 7.79 15.39 -1.29
C GLY A 185 7.76 14.12 -2.13
N PHE A 186 6.59 13.65 -2.52
CA PHE A 186 6.44 12.62 -3.53
C PHE A 186 6.79 13.17 -4.93
N GLY A 187 7.39 12.34 -5.76
CA GLY A 187 7.76 12.73 -7.12
C GLY A 187 6.57 12.74 -8.09
N ASN A 188 6.77 13.37 -9.24
CA ASN A 188 5.76 13.46 -10.29
C ASN A 188 5.58 12.13 -11.02
N CYS A 189 4.34 11.80 -11.37
CA CYS A 189 4.02 10.65 -12.19
C CYS A 189 4.48 10.88 -13.64
N THR A 190 5.14 9.88 -14.22
CA THR A 190 5.56 9.86 -15.63
C THR A 190 4.96 8.66 -16.40
N ASN A 191 3.89 8.08 -15.88
CA ASN A 191 3.11 7.00 -16.50
C ASN A 191 3.95 5.77 -16.92
N GLN A 192 4.85 5.33 -16.04
CA GLN A 192 5.68 4.13 -16.28
C GLN A 192 4.98 2.83 -15.83
N TYR A 193 3.92 2.94 -15.04
CA TYR A 193 3.05 1.85 -14.57
C TYR A 193 3.73 0.78 -13.68
N GLU A 194 4.96 0.97 -13.21
CA GLU A 194 5.59 0.07 -12.23
C GLU A 194 4.75 -0.08 -10.95
N CYS A 195 4.02 0.97 -10.59
CA CYS A 195 3.12 0.99 -9.45
C CYS A 195 1.99 -0.03 -9.56
N VAL A 196 1.45 -0.25 -10.77
CA VAL A 196 0.41 -1.26 -11.04
C VAL A 196 0.99 -2.66 -10.87
N ALA A 197 2.16 -2.91 -11.48
CA ALA A 197 2.82 -4.20 -11.38
C ALA A 197 3.24 -4.58 -9.96
N ALA A 198 3.53 -3.60 -9.11
CA ALA A 198 3.89 -3.81 -7.71
C ALA A 198 2.70 -3.85 -6.75
N CYS A 199 1.50 -3.50 -7.22
CA CYS A 199 0.33 -3.41 -6.35
C CYS A 199 -0.16 -4.78 -5.89
N PRO A 200 -0.16 -5.09 -4.58
CA PRO A 200 -0.65 -6.38 -4.07
C PRO A 200 -2.17 -6.53 -4.17
N LYS A 201 -2.88 -5.47 -4.57
CA LYS A 201 -4.32 -5.46 -4.79
C LYS A 201 -4.71 -5.28 -6.26
N GLU A 202 -3.71 -5.29 -7.16
CA GLU A 202 -3.91 -5.24 -8.61
C GLU A 202 -4.82 -4.08 -9.05
N ILE A 203 -4.64 -2.91 -8.41
CA ILE A 203 -5.45 -1.73 -8.69
C ILE A 203 -5.11 -1.24 -10.11
N PRO A 204 -6.08 -1.18 -11.01
CA PRO A 204 -5.86 -0.75 -12.39
C PRO A 204 -5.69 0.77 -12.45
N ALA A 205 -4.59 1.26 -13.02
CA ALA A 205 -4.37 2.71 -13.17
C ALA A 205 -5.12 3.33 -14.35
N ASP A 206 -5.50 2.53 -15.32
CA ASP A 206 -6.26 2.95 -16.50
C ASP A 206 -7.74 3.18 -16.24
N ALA A 207 -8.25 2.70 -15.11
CA ALA A 207 -9.63 2.90 -14.67
C ALA A 207 -9.83 4.11 -13.74
N MET A 208 -8.77 4.92 -13.50
CA MET A 208 -8.77 5.99 -12.49
C MET A 208 -8.63 7.38 -13.07
#